data_e6804aab936d93dbc27bb858cdf2f315
#
_entry.id   e6804aab936d93dbc27bb858cdf2f315
#
_cell.length_a   1.000
_cell.length_b   1.000
_cell.length_c   1.000
_cell.angle_alpha   90.00
_cell.angle_beta   90.00
_cell.angle_gamma   90.00
#
_symmetry.space_group_name_H-M   'P 1'
#
loop_
_entity.id
_entity.type
_entity.pdbx_description
1 polymer ?
#
loop_
_entity_poly.entity_id
_entity_poly.type
_entity_poly.pdbx_seq_one_letter_code
_entity_poly.pdbx_strand_id
1 'polypeptide(L)'
;MSEQAHPRRSSAVRRGTTIVLPPIIKAMMKRDWHGQEHIPREGGVIIAPNHLSYADWAAVALFTYQAGRYPFFLIKSSAFDVRLLGPFLRDCGQLPVHRDRADATLVVKELKDAEASLRAGGCLIVYPEGTASRDPDLWPMVGKTGVARLALTTGAPVIPVAHWGAQVILPYGSTKPNLVPRHLVRMLAGPPVDLSAYRGQPLGREVLRGATAAVMADITGLLAQLRGKEPPAVPFDPVAARRAKAARDSQAGPPGVPAGPPGVPAEQPGAQAEPGAQAEPGGQAEPGGRADPPGDDPSRKAASA
;
A
#
# COMPACT_ATOMS: atom_id res chain seq x y z
N MET A 1 9.37 22.43 -20.39
CA MET A 1 8.06 23.07 -20.50
C MET A 1 7.09 22.00 -21.01
N SER A 2 6.31 21.42 -20.14
CA SER A 2 5.04 20.79 -20.55
C SER A 2 4.14 20.83 -19.34
N GLU A 3 3.27 21.77 -19.37
CA GLU A 3 2.11 22.01 -18.55
C GLU A 3 1.16 20.82 -18.72
N GLN A 4 1.30 19.82 -17.86
CA GLN A 4 0.24 18.83 -17.69
C GLN A 4 -0.77 19.37 -16.70
N ALA A 5 -1.60 20.30 -17.19
CA ALA A 5 -2.81 20.72 -16.53
C ALA A 5 -3.64 19.47 -16.19
N HIS A 6 -3.88 19.23 -14.90
CA HIS A 6 -4.91 18.29 -14.47
C HIS A 6 -6.20 18.61 -15.23
N PRO A 7 -6.82 17.65 -15.91
CA PRO A 7 -7.99 17.94 -16.71
C PRO A 7 -9.12 18.41 -15.79
N ARG A 8 -9.43 19.70 -15.85
CA ARG A 8 -10.62 20.33 -15.25
C ARG A 8 -11.94 19.79 -15.86
N ARG A 9 -11.87 18.85 -16.80
CA ARG A 9 -13.04 18.19 -17.37
C ARG A 9 -13.38 16.98 -16.48
N SER A 10 -14.53 17.03 -15.80
CA SER A 10 -15.12 15.82 -15.27
C SER A 10 -15.34 14.87 -16.43
N SER A 11 -14.53 13.82 -16.54
CA SER A 11 -14.74 12.82 -17.60
C SER A 11 -16.15 12.23 -17.41
N ALA A 12 -16.75 11.77 -18.51
CA ALA A 12 -18.04 11.08 -18.43
C ALA A 12 -17.97 9.90 -17.46
N VAL A 13 -16.83 9.23 -17.41
CA VAL A 13 -16.52 8.15 -16.44
C VAL A 13 -16.64 8.65 -15.01
N ARG A 14 -16.00 9.77 -14.66
CA ARG A 14 -16.08 10.34 -13.31
C ARG A 14 -17.53 10.69 -12.93
N ARG A 15 -18.31 11.27 -13.85
CA ARG A 15 -19.74 11.53 -13.61
C ARG A 15 -20.52 10.23 -13.43
N GLY A 16 -20.25 9.21 -14.25
CA GLY A 16 -20.86 7.90 -14.11
C GLY A 16 -20.58 7.25 -12.75
N THR A 17 -19.33 7.35 -12.26
CA THR A 17 -18.99 6.79 -10.93
C THR A 17 -19.75 7.45 -9.80
N THR A 18 -20.00 8.77 -9.86
CA THR A 18 -20.75 9.48 -8.82
C THR A 18 -22.24 9.14 -8.81
N ILE A 19 -22.77 8.57 -9.87
CA ILE A 19 -24.15 8.10 -9.96
C ILE A 19 -24.26 6.62 -9.56
N VAL A 20 -23.35 5.78 -10.08
CA VAL A 20 -23.46 4.33 -9.97
C VAL A 20 -22.90 3.80 -8.65
N LEU A 21 -21.72 4.26 -8.21
CA LEU A 21 -21.07 3.70 -7.02
C LEU A 21 -21.81 3.99 -5.71
N PRO A 22 -22.33 5.20 -5.43
CA PRO A 22 -22.98 5.48 -4.17
C PRO A 22 -24.13 4.54 -3.81
N PRO A 23 -25.11 4.22 -4.68
CA PRO A 23 -26.18 3.28 -4.33
C PRO A 23 -25.65 1.87 -4.09
N ILE A 24 -24.66 1.40 -4.85
CA ILE A 24 -24.04 0.09 -4.66
C ILE A 24 -23.37 0.01 -3.28
N ILE A 25 -22.51 0.99 -2.94
CA ILE A 25 -21.82 1.01 -1.65
C ILE A 25 -22.83 1.13 -0.50
N LYS A 26 -23.88 1.95 -0.67
CA LYS A 26 -24.96 2.07 0.32
C LYS A 26 -25.69 0.74 0.55
N ALA A 27 -25.83 -0.08 -0.48
CA ALA A 27 -26.46 -1.39 -0.37
C ALA A 27 -25.57 -2.41 0.37
N MET A 28 -24.23 -2.26 0.31
CA MET A 28 -23.27 -3.20 0.90
C MET A 28 -23.15 -3.09 2.42
N MET A 29 -23.48 -1.94 3.05
CA MET A 29 -23.24 -1.71 4.46
C MET A 29 -24.33 -0.89 5.14
N LYS A 30 -24.51 -1.08 6.45
CA LYS A 30 -25.21 -0.15 7.33
C LYS A 30 -24.23 0.95 7.74
N ARG A 31 -24.72 2.15 7.99
CA ARG A 31 -23.86 3.33 8.22
C ARG A 31 -24.28 4.04 9.50
N ASP A 32 -23.27 4.43 10.26
CA ASP A 32 -23.37 5.30 11.44
C ASP A 32 -22.19 6.28 11.33
N TRP A 33 -22.46 7.45 10.71
CA TRP A 33 -21.44 8.37 10.24
C TRP A 33 -21.66 9.77 10.78
N HIS A 34 -20.58 10.36 11.36
CA HIS A 34 -20.62 11.66 12.01
C HIS A 34 -19.38 12.49 11.65
N GLY A 35 -19.46 13.81 11.87
CA GLY A 35 -18.33 14.73 11.70
C GLY A 35 -18.06 15.16 10.26
N GLN A 36 -18.95 14.87 9.30
CA GLN A 36 -18.78 15.27 7.90
C GLN A 36 -18.75 16.79 7.72
N GLU A 37 -19.29 17.55 8.65
CA GLU A 37 -19.26 19.02 8.71
C GLU A 37 -17.84 19.57 8.87
N HIS A 38 -16.90 18.78 9.38
CA HIS A 38 -15.48 19.15 9.47
C HIS A 38 -14.75 19.13 8.12
N ILE A 39 -15.33 18.51 7.10
CA ILE A 39 -14.73 18.45 5.76
C ILE A 39 -15.05 19.73 4.99
N PRO A 40 -14.06 20.59 4.68
CA PRO A 40 -14.30 21.83 3.94
C PRO A 40 -14.90 21.54 2.56
N ARG A 41 -15.93 22.25 2.19
CA ARG A 41 -16.58 22.08 0.88
C ARG A 41 -15.73 22.54 -0.29
N GLU A 42 -14.80 23.46 -0.05
CA GLU A 42 -13.93 24.07 -1.05
C GLU A 42 -12.47 24.06 -0.60
N GLY A 43 -11.57 24.36 -1.53
CA GLY A 43 -10.13 24.36 -1.29
C GLY A 43 -9.52 22.94 -1.20
N GLY A 44 -8.20 22.89 -1.14
CA GLY A 44 -7.48 21.62 -0.96
C GLY A 44 -7.67 21.09 0.46
N VAL A 45 -7.92 19.80 0.59
CA VAL A 45 -8.08 19.13 1.89
C VAL A 45 -7.49 17.72 1.84
N ILE A 46 -6.88 17.31 2.93
CA ILE A 46 -6.38 15.95 3.12
C ILE A 46 -7.31 15.25 4.10
N ILE A 47 -7.91 14.15 3.69
CA ILE A 47 -8.63 13.24 4.57
C ILE A 47 -7.66 12.15 4.99
N ALA A 48 -7.45 11.99 6.29
CA ALA A 48 -6.50 11.05 6.86
C ALA A 48 -7.23 9.95 7.66
N PRO A 49 -7.65 8.83 7.02
CA PRO A 49 -8.32 7.75 7.72
C PRO A 49 -7.33 6.73 8.28
N ASN A 50 -7.73 5.97 9.31
CA ASN A 50 -7.08 4.71 9.65
C ASN A 50 -7.32 3.66 8.54
N HIS A 51 -6.52 2.60 8.51
CA HIS A 51 -6.58 1.59 7.45
C HIS A 51 -6.71 0.18 8.03
N LEU A 52 -7.86 -0.46 7.87
CA LEU A 52 -8.18 -1.77 8.48
C LEU A 52 -8.38 -2.89 7.45
N SER A 53 -8.76 -2.52 6.22
CA SER A 53 -9.29 -3.46 5.25
C SER A 53 -9.09 -2.95 3.82
N TYR A 54 -9.09 -3.86 2.86
CA TYR A 54 -9.17 -3.48 1.45
C TYR A 54 -10.55 -2.93 1.03
N ALA A 55 -11.57 -3.03 1.89
CA ALA A 55 -12.89 -2.42 1.64
C ALA A 55 -13.01 -0.98 2.14
N ASP A 56 -12.02 -0.46 2.87
CA ASP A 56 -12.07 0.88 3.48
C ASP A 56 -12.30 1.98 2.47
N TRP A 57 -11.69 1.87 1.29
CA TRP A 57 -11.81 2.87 0.24
C TRP A 57 -13.27 3.14 -0.15
N ALA A 58 -14.12 2.12 -0.15
CA ALA A 58 -15.51 2.27 -0.52
C ALA A 58 -16.28 3.09 0.52
N ALA A 59 -16.09 2.79 1.81
CA ALA A 59 -16.71 3.55 2.90
C ALA A 59 -16.18 4.99 2.93
N VAL A 60 -14.86 5.18 2.87
CA VAL A 60 -14.21 6.50 2.90
C VAL A 60 -14.60 7.33 1.68
N ALA A 61 -14.65 6.72 0.48
CA ALA A 61 -15.09 7.40 -0.73
C ALA A 61 -16.53 7.90 -0.61
N LEU A 62 -17.44 7.04 -0.17
CA LEU A 62 -18.84 7.42 -0.02
C LEU A 62 -19.04 8.47 1.09
N PHE A 63 -18.32 8.34 2.22
CA PHE A 63 -18.34 9.32 3.31
C PHE A 63 -17.94 10.70 2.83
N THR A 64 -16.79 10.79 2.15
CA THR A 64 -16.25 12.04 1.61
C THR A 64 -17.17 12.60 0.51
N TYR A 65 -17.71 11.75 -0.36
CA TYR A 65 -18.64 12.16 -1.39
C TYR A 65 -19.94 12.75 -0.81
N GLN A 66 -20.47 12.17 0.27
CA GLN A 66 -21.65 12.69 0.96
C GLN A 66 -21.39 14.02 1.69
N ALA A 67 -20.14 14.31 2.05
CA ALA A 67 -19.71 15.63 2.53
C ALA A 67 -19.59 16.67 1.39
N GLY A 68 -19.94 16.30 0.16
CA GLY A 68 -19.89 17.20 -1.01
C GLY A 68 -18.54 17.27 -1.71
N ARG A 69 -17.59 16.35 -1.42
CA ARG A 69 -16.26 16.35 -2.01
C ARG A 69 -16.01 15.08 -2.83
N TYR A 70 -15.42 15.26 -4.01
CA TYR A 70 -14.97 14.12 -4.81
C TYR A 70 -13.62 13.59 -4.27
N PRO A 71 -13.53 12.30 -3.88
CA PRO A 71 -12.32 11.74 -3.29
C PRO A 71 -11.28 11.37 -4.35
N PHE A 72 -10.04 11.83 -4.16
CA PHE A 72 -8.88 11.36 -4.89
C PHE A 72 -8.02 10.49 -3.97
N PHE A 73 -7.68 9.29 -4.41
CA PHE A 73 -6.86 8.36 -3.63
C PHE A 73 -5.45 8.28 -4.19
N LEU A 74 -4.50 8.05 -3.29
CA LEU A 74 -3.17 7.58 -3.62
C LEU A 74 -3.19 6.06 -3.76
N ILE A 75 -3.14 5.55 -4.99
CA ILE A 75 -3.31 4.14 -5.31
C ILE A 75 -1.98 3.54 -5.78
N LYS A 76 -1.67 2.30 -5.37
CA LYS A 76 -0.46 1.60 -5.82
C LYS A 76 -0.37 1.62 -7.35
N SER A 77 0.78 2.03 -7.90
CA SER A 77 1.02 2.18 -9.34
C SER A 77 0.67 0.94 -10.16
N SER A 78 0.94 -0.27 -9.62
CA SER A 78 0.60 -1.53 -10.31
C SER A 78 -0.91 -1.71 -10.58
N ALA A 79 -1.80 -0.99 -9.89
CA ALA A 79 -3.23 -1.01 -10.21
C ALA A 79 -3.53 -0.28 -11.53
N PHE A 80 -2.68 0.67 -11.92
CA PHE A 80 -2.80 1.40 -13.18
C PHE A 80 -2.30 0.61 -14.41
N ASP A 81 -1.60 -0.50 -14.18
CA ASP A 81 -1.11 -1.40 -15.24
C ASP A 81 -2.16 -2.46 -15.60
N VAL A 82 -3.20 -2.62 -14.79
CA VAL A 82 -4.30 -3.55 -15.09
C VAL A 82 -5.15 -3.02 -16.25
N ARG A 83 -5.33 -3.85 -17.27
CA ARG A 83 -5.88 -3.50 -18.61
C ARG A 83 -7.17 -2.65 -18.58
N LEU A 84 -8.13 -2.99 -17.75
CA LEU A 84 -9.41 -2.25 -17.66
C LEU A 84 -9.42 -1.26 -16.49
N LEU A 85 -8.76 -1.59 -15.39
CA LEU A 85 -8.74 -0.78 -14.18
C LEU A 85 -7.88 0.47 -14.35
N GLY A 86 -6.72 0.35 -15.00
CA GLY A 86 -5.79 1.47 -15.16
C GLY A 86 -6.38 2.69 -15.86
N PRO A 87 -6.96 2.54 -17.07
CA PRO A 87 -7.67 3.63 -17.74
C PRO A 87 -8.79 4.22 -16.89
N PHE A 88 -9.61 3.37 -16.25
CA PHE A 88 -10.68 3.80 -15.35
C PHE A 88 -10.16 4.66 -14.19
N LEU A 89 -9.07 4.24 -13.52
CA LEU A 89 -8.47 5.01 -12.43
C LEU A 89 -7.93 6.36 -12.89
N ARG A 90 -7.30 6.41 -14.07
CA ARG A 90 -6.81 7.66 -14.67
C ARG A 90 -7.97 8.60 -14.99
N ASP A 91 -9.04 8.09 -15.60
CA ASP A 91 -10.24 8.88 -15.93
C ASP A 91 -10.96 9.39 -14.67
N CYS A 92 -10.92 8.63 -13.58
CA CYS A 92 -11.38 9.07 -12.27
C CYS A 92 -10.42 10.06 -11.59
N GLY A 93 -9.24 10.34 -12.16
CA GLY A 93 -8.26 11.26 -11.61
C GLY A 93 -7.52 10.73 -10.40
N GLN A 94 -7.47 9.39 -10.23
CA GLN A 94 -6.75 8.80 -9.12
C GLN A 94 -5.23 8.92 -9.32
N LEU A 95 -4.48 9.05 -8.23
CA LEU A 95 -3.04 9.33 -8.27
C LEU A 95 -2.24 8.05 -8.01
N PRO A 96 -1.32 7.65 -8.94
CA PRO A 96 -0.48 6.49 -8.73
C PRO A 96 0.60 6.75 -7.67
N VAL A 97 0.92 5.75 -6.85
CA VAL A 97 2.02 5.77 -5.87
C VAL A 97 2.86 4.51 -6.01
N HIS A 98 4.17 4.69 -6.18
CA HIS A 98 5.15 3.60 -6.17
C HIS A 98 5.56 3.32 -4.72
N ARG A 99 5.31 2.11 -4.25
CA ARG A 99 5.65 1.71 -2.87
C ARG A 99 7.10 1.24 -2.74
N ASP A 100 7.70 0.87 -3.85
CA ASP A 100 9.09 0.45 -3.93
C ASP A 100 9.97 1.70 -4.02
N ARG A 101 10.59 2.06 -2.90
CA ARG A 101 11.38 3.30 -2.72
C ARG A 101 12.72 3.31 -3.47
N ALA A 102 12.94 2.41 -4.41
CA ALA A 102 14.20 2.32 -5.14
C ALA A 102 14.47 3.54 -6.03
N ASP A 103 13.42 4.23 -6.49
CA ASP A 103 13.55 5.41 -7.33
C ASP A 103 13.05 6.67 -6.61
N ALA A 104 13.99 7.48 -6.13
CA ALA A 104 13.71 8.74 -5.46
C ALA A 104 13.01 9.76 -6.38
N THR A 105 13.22 9.68 -7.69
CA THR A 105 12.61 10.60 -8.67
C THR A 105 11.12 10.36 -8.80
N LEU A 106 10.69 9.10 -8.76
CA LEU A 106 9.27 8.74 -8.77
C LEU A 106 8.56 9.23 -7.51
N VAL A 107 9.17 9.06 -6.34
CA VAL A 107 8.60 9.54 -5.07
C VAL A 107 8.43 11.06 -5.07
N VAL A 108 9.40 11.80 -5.62
CA VAL A 108 9.32 13.28 -5.76
C VAL A 108 8.20 13.67 -6.72
N LYS A 109 8.05 12.95 -7.83
CA LYS A 109 6.97 13.21 -8.81
C LYS A 109 5.59 13.00 -8.19
N GLU A 110 5.38 11.90 -7.47
CA GLU A 110 4.13 11.58 -6.78
C GLU A 110 3.72 12.64 -5.77
N LEU A 111 4.69 13.11 -4.97
CA LEU A 111 4.46 14.20 -4.02
C LEU A 111 4.07 15.49 -4.76
N LYS A 112 4.72 15.83 -5.87
CA LYS A 112 4.37 17.00 -6.68
C LYS A 112 2.97 16.89 -7.28
N ASP A 113 2.59 15.72 -7.77
CA ASP A 113 1.26 15.49 -8.33
C ASP A 113 0.17 15.61 -7.24
N ALA A 114 0.43 15.08 -6.04
CA ALA A 114 -0.45 15.23 -4.89
C ALA A 114 -0.55 16.69 -4.42
N GLU A 115 0.57 17.42 -4.35
CA GLU A 115 0.59 18.84 -4.03
C GLU A 115 -0.18 19.67 -5.07
N ALA A 116 0.00 19.39 -6.37
CA ALA A 116 -0.72 20.07 -7.44
C ALA A 116 -2.24 19.83 -7.33
N SER A 117 -2.65 18.59 -7.00
CA SER A 117 -4.05 18.26 -6.76
C SER A 117 -4.63 19.08 -5.60
N LEU A 118 -3.91 19.17 -4.48
CA LEU A 118 -4.35 19.95 -3.31
C LEU A 118 -4.42 21.45 -3.63
N ARG A 119 -3.42 22.02 -4.30
CA ARG A 119 -3.43 23.44 -4.71
C ARG A 119 -4.54 23.77 -5.69
N ALA A 120 -4.97 22.78 -6.50
CA ALA A 120 -6.13 22.91 -7.39
C ALA A 120 -7.48 22.73 -6.67
N GLY A 121 -7.49 22.61 -5.34
CA GLY A 121 -8.70 22.45 -4.55
C GLY A 121 -9.17 21.00 -4.41
N GLY A 122 -8.30 20.02 -4.69
CA GLY A 122 -8.63 18.58 -4.58
C GLY A 122 -8.84 18.09 -3.15
N CYS A 123 -9.71 17.09 -3.00
CA CYS A 123 -9.88 16.36 -1.74
C CYS A 123 -9.11 15.04 -1.80
N LEU A 124 -7.97 14.98 -1.14
CA LEU A 124 -7.03 13.87 -1.24
C LEU A 124 -7.17 12.94 -0.05
N ILE A 125 -7.40 11.66 -0.30
CA ILE A 125 -7.44 10.62 0.73
C ILE A 125 -6.04 10.04 0.87
N VAL A 126 -5.47 10.18 2.06
CA VAL A 126 -4.12 9.68 2.38
C VAL A 126 -4.21 8.81 3.62
N TYR A 127 -3.98 7.52 3.48
CA TYR A 127 -3.84 6.62 4.62
C TYR A 127 -2.45 6.80 5.23
N PRO A 128 -2.32 7.41 6.44
CA PRO A 128 -0.99 7.73 6.98
C PRO A 128 -0.16 6.49 7.28
N GLU A 129 -0.80 5.38 7.60
CA GLU A 129 -0.15 4.09 7.84
C GLU A 129 0.51 3.51 6.58
N GLY A 130 -0.01 3.85 5.39
CA GLY A 130 0.48 3.40 4.08
C GLY A 130 0.21 1.93 3.76
N THR A 131 -0.41 1.19 4.66
CA THR A 131 -0.89 -0.19 4.51
C THR A 131 -1.94 -0.45 5.58
N ALA A 132 -2.79 -1.46 5.39
CA ALA A 132 -3.72 -1.88 6.43
C ALA A 132 -2.98 -2.25 7.72
N SER A 133 -3.59 -1.94 8.87
CA SER A 133 -3.00 -2.15 10.18
C SER A 133 -2.60 -3.61 10.37
N ARG A 134 -1.43 -3.80 10.95
CA ARG A 134 -0.87 -5.09 11.40
C ARG A 134 -0.87 -5.22 12.90
N ASP A 135 -1.41 -4.24 13.58
CA ASP A 135 -1.66 -4.32 15.01
C ASP A 135 -2.68 -5.43 15.27
N PRO A 136 -2.42 -6.36 16.23
CA PRO A 136 -3.33 -7.47 16.51
C PRO A 136 -4.74 -7.03 16.89
N ASP A 137 -4.86 -5.89 17.56
CA ASP A 137 -6.13 -5.30 17.97
C ASP A 137 -6.67 -4.26 16.98
N LEU A 138 -6.01 -4.13 15.82
CA LEU A 138 -6.39 -3.21 14.74
C LEU A 138 -6.37 -1.74 15.15
N TRP A 139 -5.47 -1.35 16.04
CA TRP A 139 -5.18 0.04 16.32
C TRP A 139 -4.32 0.67 15.22
N PRO A 140 -4.37 2.00 15.06
CA PRO A 140 -3.50 2.69 14.13
C PRO A 140 -2.02 2.46 14.45
N MET A 141 -1.24 2.18 13.42
CA MET A 141 0.20 1.98 13.54
C MET A 141 0.95 3.31 13.50
N VAL A 142 2.27 3.26 13.69
CA VAL A 142 3.15 4.41 13.45
C VAL A 142 2.97 4.90 12.01
N GLY A 143 2.64 6.18 11.85
CA GLY A 143 2.37 6.81 10.56
C GLY A 143 3.62 7.11 9.74
N LYS A 144 3.46 7.22 8.44
CA LYS A 144 4.48 7.69 7.48
C LYS A 144 4.36 9.20 7.29
N THR A 145 5.46 9.87 7.09
CA THR A 145 5.57 11.33 7.03
C THR A 145 4.97 11.98 5.78
N GLY A 146 4.39 11.21 4.86
CA GLY A 146 3.82 11.74 3.62
C GLY A 146 2.66 12.72 3.85
N VAL A 147 1.75 12.39 4.78
CA VAL A 147 0.61 13.25 5.12
C VAL A 147 1.06 14.59 5.70
N ALA A 148 2.01 14.55 6.65
CA ALA A 148 2.55 15.75 7.26
C ALA A 148 3.30 16.62 6.24
N ARG A 149 4.10 16.00 5.36
CA ARG A 149 4.79 16.72 4.28
C ARG A 149 3.80 17.45 3.38
N LEU A 150 2.77 16.76 2.87
CA LEU A 150 1.75 17.37 2.01
C LEU A 150 1.05 18.53 2.73
N ALA A 151 0.64 18.33 3.98
CA ALA A 151 -0.03 19.37 4.77
C ALA A 151 0.84 20.61 4.97
N LEU A 152 2.10 20.43 5.38
CA LEU A 152 3.02 21.53 5.65
C LEU A 152 3.51 22.24 4.37
N THR A 153 3.64 21.52 3.25
CA THR A 153 4.05 22.10 1.96
C THR A 153 2.92 22.87 1.28
N THR A 154 1.68 22.42 1.41
CA THR A 154 0.54 23.01 0.70
C THR A 154 -0.29 23.95 1.57
N GLY A 155 -0.18 23.85 2.89
CA GLY A 155 -1.08 24.53 3.84
C GLY A 155 -2.46 23.90 3.94
N ALA A 156 -2.74 22.81 3.21
CA ALA A 156 -4.02 22.13 3.23
C ALA A 156 -4.34 21.57 4.64
N PRO A 157 -5.57 21.76 5.15
CA PRO A 157 -5.98 21.16 6.41
C PRO A 157 -6.01 19.63 6.30
N VAL A 158 -5.67 18.95 7.41
CA VAL A 158 -5.78 17.49 7.55
C VAL A 158 -6.98 17.19 8.41
N ILE A 159 -7.96 16.47 7.87
CA ILE A 159 -9.14 16.01 8.59
C ILE A 159 -8.89 14.56 9.02
N PRO A 160 -8.74 14.28 10.31
CA PRO A 160 -8.60 12.94 10.82
C PRO A 160 -9.94 12.22 10.72
N VAL A 161 -9.93 10.99 10.26
CA VAL A 161 -11.14 10.16 10.15
C VAL A 161 -10.88 8.81 10.76
N ALA A 162 -11.67 8.42 11.75
CA ALA A 162 -11.70 7.04 12.21
C ALA A 162 -12.85 6.29 11.56
N HIS A 163 -12.62 5.01 11.24
CA HIS A 163 -13.69 4.11 10.83
C HIS A 163 -13.50 2.73 11.48
N TRP A 164 -14.63 2.03 11.65
CA TRP A 164 -14.68 0.69 12.21
C TRP A 164 -15.83 -0.12 11.59
N GLY A 165 -15.56 -1.38 11.23
CA GLY A 165 -16.56 -2.28 10.65
C GLY A 165 -16.24 -2.73 9.21
N ALA A 166 -15.45 -1.99 8.44
CA ALA A 166 -15.06 -2.38 7.08
C ALA A 166 -14.23 -3.68 7.05
N GLN A 167 -13.45 -3.94 8.09
CA GLN A 167 -12.67 -5.18 8.26
C GLN A 167 -13.54 -6.43 8.39
N VAL A 168 -14.81 -6.29 8.78
CA VAL A 168 -15.76 -7.41 8.82
C VAL A 168 -16.28 -7.73 7.42
N ILE A 169 -16.43 -6.69 6.58
CA ILE A 169 -16.84 -6.84 5.18
C ILE A 169 -15.77 -7.55 4.36
N LEU A 170 -14.51 -7.12 4.50
CA LEU A 170 -13.39 -7.74 3.79
C LEU A 170 -12.17 -7.74 4.72
N PRO A 171 -11.97 -8.81 5.50
CA PRO A 171 -10.79 -8.94 6.36
C PRO A 171 -9.49 -8.82 5.57
N TYR A 172 -8.45 -8.24 6.19
CA TYR A 172 -7.15 -8.14 5.57
C TYR A 172 -6.63 -9.53 5.16
N GLY A 173 -6.14 -9.64 3.93
CA GLY A 173 -5.68 -10.93 3.36
C GLY A 173 -6.80 -11.82 2.79
N SER A 174 -8.08 -11.48 2.98
CA SER A 174 -9.20 -12.17 2.35
C SER A 174 -9.48 -11.62 0.95
N THR A 175 -9.89 -12.49 0.04
CA THR A 175 -10.42 -12.12 -1.28
C THR A 175 -11.94 -12.26 -1.37
N LYS A 176 -12.57 -12.83 -0.34
CA LYS A 176 -14.02 -13.12 -0.30
C LYS A 176 -14.70 -12.09 0.61
N PRO A 177 -15.52 -11.17 0.05
CA PRO A 177 -16.27 -10.22 0.86
C PRO A 177 -17.43 -10.91 1.60
N ASN A 178 -17.62 -10.51 2.86
CA ASN A 178 -18.78 -10.90 3.67
C ASN A 178 -19.82 -9.77 3.62
N LEU A 179 -20.81 -9.91 2.77
CA LEU A 179 -21.83 -8.87 2.53
C LEU A 179 -23.17 -9.18 3.20
N VAL A 180 -23.37 -10.40 3.70
CA VAL A 180 -24.63 -10.88 4.29
C VAL A 180 -24.34 -11.50 5.65
N PRO A 181 -24.99 -10.99 6.71
CA PRO A 181 -25.87 -9.82 6.76
C PRO A 181 -25.10 -8.52 6.49
N ARG A 182 -25.80 -7.43 6.18
CA ARG A 182 -25.18 -6.10 6.02
C ARG A 182 -24.52 -5.66 7.33
N HIS A 183 -23.22 -5.44 7.29
CA HIS A 183 -22.45 -5.03 8.46
C HIS A 183 -22.52 -3.52 8.69
N LEU A 184 -22.42 -3.12 9.95
CA LEU A 184 -22.39 -1.73 10.35
C LEU A 184 -20.96 -1.20 10.20
N VAL A 185 -20.80 -0.14 9.39
CA VAL A 185 -19.56 0.63 9.29
C VAL A 185 -19.80 1.97 9.98
N ARG A 186 -19.06 2.21 11.05
CA ARG A 186 -19.04 3.48 11.78
C ARG A 186 -17.94 4.35 11.24
N MET A 187 -18.18 5.65 11.14
CA MET A 187 -17.17 6.63 10.76
C MET A 187 -17.33 7.90 11.58
N LEU A 188 -16.21 8.48 11.98
CA LEU A 188 -16.17 9.73 12.72
C LEU A 188 -15.03 10.59 12.19
N ALA A 189 -15.35 11.76 11.65
CA ALA A 189 -14.37 12.77 11.32
C ALA A 189 -14.24 13.78 12.47
N GLY A 190 -13.01 14.15 12.78
CA GLY A 190 -12.69 15.21 13.75
C GLY A 190 -12.47 16.56 13.09
N PRO A 191 -12.28 17.62 13.90
CA PRO A 191 -11.84 18.91 13.40
C PRO A 191 -10.46 18.80 12.74
N PRO A 192 -10.05 19.82 11.94
CA PRO A 192 -8.72 19.83 11.35
C PRO A 192 -7.63 19.66 12.41
N VAL A 193 -6.67 18.79 12.16
CA VAL A 193 -5.52 18.56 13.05
C VAL A 193 -4.75 19.86 13.25
N ASP A 194 -4.44 20.19 14.47
CA ASP A 194 -3.60 21.36 14.76
C ASP A 194 -2.13 21.06 14.45
N LEU A 195 -1.65 21.64 13.36
CA LEU A 195 -0.26 21.58 12.92
C LEU A 195 0.45 22.93 13.06
N SER A 196 -0.10 23.88 13.81
CA SER A 196 0.44 25.24 13.98
C SER A 196 1.88 25.23 14.46
N ALA A 197 2.21 24.35 15.42
CA ALA A 197 3.54 24.19 15.97
C ALA A 197 4.62 23.78 14.96
N TYR A 198 4.21 23.24 13.79
CA TYR A 198 5.12 22.74 12.76
C TYR A 198 5.18 23.63 11.52
N ARG A 199 4.25 24.58 11.38
CA ARG A 199 4.18 25.49 10.23
C ARG A 199 5.35 26.48 10.24
N GLY A 200 5.89 26.79 9.05
CA GLY A 200 7.00 27.71 8.90
C GLY A 200 8.37 27.16 9.32
N GLN A 201 8.43 25.95 9.88
CA GLN A 201 9.69 25.30 10.21
C GLN A 201 10.29 24.59 8.98
N PRO A 202 11.64 24.45 8.90
CA PRO A 202 12.27 23.60 7.90
C PRO A 202 11.74 22.16 7.95
N LEU A 203 11.41 21.58 6.80
CA LEU A 203 10.81 20.23 6.70
C LEU A 203 11.84 19.12 7.02
N GLY A 204 12.43 19.20 8.20
CA GLY A 204 13.34 18.19 8.75
C GLY A 204 12.62 16.93 9.20
N ARG A 205 13.40 15.89 9.50
CA ARG A 205 12.87 14.60 9.96
C ARG A 205 12.04 14.73 11.24
N GLU A 206 12.45 15.57 12.15
CA GLU A 206 11.84 15.77 13.45
C GLU A 206 10.47 16.47 13.32
N VAL A 207 10.41 17.56 12.58
CA VAL A 207 9.17 18.29 12.27
C VAL A 207 8.15 17.38 11.57
N LEU A 208 8.58 16.63 10.57
CA LEU A 208 7.69 15.71 9.85
C LEU A 208 7.18 14.56 10.74
N ARG A 209 8.03 14.03 11.65
CA ARG A 209 7.62 13.01 12.60
C ARG A 209 6.64 13.55 13.63
N GLY A 210 6.92 14.71 14.21
CA GLY A 210 6.03 15.35 15.18
C GLY A 210 4.66 15.65 14.58
N ALA A 211 4.62 16.28 13.39
CA ALA A 211 3.37 16.54 12.67
C ALA A 211 2.61 15.25 12.31
N THR A 212 3.31 14.19 11.93
CA THR A 212 2.68 12.88 11.67
C THR A 212 2.12 12.28 12.95
N ALA A 213 2.84 12.37 14.06
CA ALA A 213 2.39 11.88 15.35
C ALA A 213 1.10 12.59 15.82
N ALA A 214 1.00 13.91 15.61
CA ALA A 214 -0.23 14.67 15.89
C ALA A 214 -1.42 14.14 15.08
N VAL A 215 -1.23 13.94 13.75
CA VAL A 215 -2.28 13.34 12.89
C VAL A 215 -2.70 11.95 13.39
N MET A 216 -1.73 11.11 13.74
CA MET A 216 -2.02 9.75 14.22
C MET A 216 -2.69 9.74 15.59
N ALA A 217 -2.35 10.68 16.47
CA ALA A 217 -2.99 10.81 17.77
C ALA A 217 -4.49 11.16 17.64
N ASP A 218 -4.84 12.09 16.75
CA ASP A 218 -6.22 12.46 16.51
C ASP A 218 -7.02 11.30 15.92
N ILE A 219 -6.47 10.58 14.92
CA ILE A 219 -7.11 9.39 14.35
C ILE A 219 -7.33 8.33 15.43
N THR A 220 -6.32 8.10 16.29
CA THR A 220 -6.39 7.10 17.35
C THR A 220 -7.44 7.49 18.42
N GLY A 221 -7.51 8.77 18.79
CA GLY A 221 -8.51 9.28 19.70
C GLY A 221 -9.94 9.12 19.18
N LEU A 222 -10.16 9.44 17.89
CA LEU A 222 -11.46 9.22 17.24
C LEU A 222 -11.82 7.72 17.17
N LEU A 223 -10.84 6.86 16.90
CA LEU A 223 -11.08 5.42 16.87
C LEU A 223 -11.39 4.86 18.26
N ALA A 224 -10.76 5.41 19.31
CA ALA A 224 -11.05 5.07 20.69
C ALA A 224 -12.52 5.37 21.04
N GLN A 225 -13.01 6.55 20.62
CA GLN A 225 -14.42 6.94 20.78
C GLN A 225 -15.36 5.96 20.05
N LEU A 226 -15.07 5.62 18.77
CA LEU A 226 -15.90 4.69 18.00
C LEU A 226 -15.95 3.28 18.61
N ARG A 227 -14.83 2.83 19.18
CA ARG A 227 -14.72 1.50 19.78
C ARG A 227 -15.17 1.43 21.22
N GLY A 228 -15.24 2.55 21.93
CA GLY A 228 -15.43 2.59 23.38
C GLY A 228 -14.30 1.86 24.14
N LYS A 229 -13.07 1.94 23.62
CA LYS A 229 -11.88 1.25 24.18
C LYS A 229 -10.71 2.22 24.21
N GLU A 230 -9.84 2.03 25.19
CA GLU A 230 -8.58 2.78 25.26
C GLU A 230 -7.56 2.24 24.26
N PRO A 231 -6.81 3.12 23.59
CA PRO A 231 -5.74 2.72 22.70
C PRO A 231 -4.51 2.23 23.49
N PRO A 232 -3.60 1.45 22.87
CA PRO A 232 -2.35 1.10 23.49
C PRO A 232 -1.50 2.34 23.75
N ALA A 233 -0.75 2.35 24.85
CA ALA A 233 0.14 3.45 25.22
C ALA A 233 1.24 3.70 24.17
N VAL A 234 1.64 2.66 23.45
CA VAL A 234 2.65 2.74 22.38
C VAL A 234 2.05 2.18 21.09
N PRO A 235 1.99 2.97 20.01
CA PRO A 235 1.51 2.49 18.72
C PRO A 235 2.37 1.37 18.15
N PHE A 236 1.78 0.41 17.47
CA PHE A 236 2.48 -0.67 16.80
C PHE A 236 3.42 -0.12 15.71
N ASP A 237 4.71 -0.46 15.79
CA ASP A 237 5.70 -0.14 14.76
C ASP A 237 6.02 -1.40 13.91
N PRO A 238 5.54 -1.46 12.66
CA PRO A 238 5.78 -2.62 11.80
C PRO A 238 7.25 -2.80 11.40
N VAL A 239 8.07 -1.73 11.48
CA VAL A 239 9.50 -1.82 11.17
C VAL A 239 10.24 -2.43 12.36
N ALA A 240 9.96 -1.95 13.57
CA ALA A 240 10.52 -2.50 14.80
C ALA A 240 10.12 -3.97 14.96
N ALA A 241 8.85 -4.32 14.73
CA ALA A 241 8.36 -5.69 14.79
C ALA A 241 9.07 -6.63 13.80
N ARG A 242 9.31 -6.18 12.56
CA ARG A 242 10.08 -6.96 11.57
C ARG A 242 11.54 -7.18 12.01
N ARG A 243 12.18 -6.14 12.54
CA ARG A 243 13.56 -6.23 13.04
C ARG A 243 13.66 -7.20 14.21
N ALA A 244 12.72 -7.12 15.16
CA ALA A 244 12.66 -8.03 16.30
C ALA A 244 12.44 -9.49 15.87
N LYS A 245 11.57 -9.71 14.87
CA LYS A 245 11.37 -11.05 14.29
C LYS A 245 12.64 -11.57 13.62
N ALA A 246 13.28 -10.80 12.75
CA ALA A 246 14.51 -11.21 12.07
C ALA A 246 15.65 -11.52 13.06
N ALA A 247 15.75 -10.76 14.15
CA ALA A 247 16.72 -11.03 15.22
C ALA A 247 16.45 -12.36 15.95
N ARG A 248 15.19 -12.68 16.20
CA ARG A 248 14.79 -13.96 16.79
C ARG A 248 15.06 -15.13 15.85
N ASP A 249 14.68 -14.98 14.56
CA ASP A 249 14.87 -16.03 13.54
C ASP A 249 16.37 -16.33 13.34
N SER A 250 17.25 -15.30 13.43
CA SER A 250 18.70 -15.48 13.35
C SER A 250 19.31 -16.12 14.60
N GLN A 251 18.69 -15.97 15.78
CA GLN A 251 19.13 -16.61 17.03
C GLN A 251 18.63 -18.05 17.15
N ALA A 252 17.54 -18.41 16.48
CA ALA A 252 16.93 -19.74 16.56
C ALA A 252 17.69 -20.83 15.79
N GLY A 253 18.74 -20.50 15.02
CA GLY A 253 19.49 -21.45 14.20
C GLY A 253 18.64 -22.10 13.08
N PRO A 254 19.26 -22.78 12.11
CA PRO A 254 18.49 -23.56 11.16
C PRO A 254 17.70 -24.66 11.89
N PRO A 255 16.45 -24.97 11.48
CA PRO A 255 15.69 -26.06 12.07
C PRO A 255 16.53 -27.31 12.08
N GLY A 256 16.75 -27.89 13.27
CA GLY A 256 17.58 -29.04 13.46
C GLY A 256 17.14 -30.15 12.51
N VAL A 257 18.10 -30.71 11.78
CA VAL A 257 17.91 -31.94 11.02
C VAL A 257 17.32 -32.96 12.00
N PRO A 258 16.16 -33.58 11.73
CA PRO A 258 15.61 -34.58 12.63
C PRO A 258 16.67 -35.67 12.81
N ALA A 259 17.01 -35.94 14.05
CA ALA A 259 17.92 -37.05 14.40
C ALA A 259 17.37 -38.31 13.73
N GLY A 260 18.17 -38.89 12.85
CA GLY A 260 17.87 -40.17 12.27
C GLY A 260 17.61 -41.25 13.33
N PRO A 261 16.87 -42.32 13.03
CA PRO A 261 16.55 -43.36 13.99
C PRO A 261 17.83 -43.94 14.61
N PRO A 262 17.80 -44.35 15.90
CA PRO A 262 18.97 -44.83 16.62
C PRO A 262 19.58 -46.06 15.93
N GLY A 263 20.91 -46.01 15.78
CA GLY A 263 21.74 -46.84 14.95
C GLY A 263 21.60 -48.34 15.15
N VAL A 264 21.73 -49.02 14.04
CA VAL A 264 22.17 -50.40 13.93
C VAL A 264 23.68 -50.42 14.20
N PRO A 265 24.22 -51.37 15.05
CA PRO A 265 25.63 -51.38 15.39
C PRO A 265 26.49 -51.70 14.12
N ALA A 266 27.54 -50.92 13.99
CA ALA A 266 28.53 -51.15 12.91
C ALA A 266 29.23 -52.50 13.13
N GLU A 267 29.08 -53.41 12.18
CA GLU A 267 29.92 -54.56 12.01
C GLU A 267 31.33 -54.13 11.57
N GLN A 268 32.34 -54.60 12.25
CA GLN A 268 33.75 -54.32 11.98
C GLN A 268 34.18 -55.03 10.68
N PRO A 269 34.96 -54.42 9.80
CA PRO A 269 35.54 -55.13 8.63
C PRO A 269 36.78 -55.90 9.05
N GLY A 270 36.72 -57.23 8.88
CA GLY A 270 37.84 -58.14 8.97
C GLY A 270 38.80 -57.93 7.78
N ALA A 271 40.06 -58.19 8.09
CA ALA A 271 41.28 -57.96 7.35
C ALA A 271 41.51 -58.88 6.11
N GLN A 272 42.25 -58.31 5.15
CA GLN A 272 43.25 -58.92 4.27
C GLN A 272 42.81 -59.79 3.06
N ALA A 273 43.15 -59.35 1.86
CA ALA A 273 44.16 -59.95 0.98
C ALA A 273 44.26 -59.13 -0.35
N GLU A 274 45.48 -58.70 -0.66
CA GLU A 274 46.00 -58.38 -2.02
C GLU A 274 46.53 -59.71 -2.70
N PRO A 275 47.09 -59.68 -3.96
CA PRO A 275 46.90 -58.81 -5.14
C PRO A 275 46.78 -59.65 -6.47
N GLY A 276 46.57 -58.99 -7.60
CA GLY A 276 46.76 -59.58 -8.92
C GLY A 276 46.22 -58.75 -10.08
N ALA A 277 47.04 -57.96 -10.63
CA ALA A 277 47.70 -57.91 -11.96
C ALA A 277 46.80 -57.84 -13.22
N GLN A 278 47.04 -56.72 -13.99
CA GLN A 278 47.12 -56.65 -15.49
C GLN A 278 45.82 -56.79 -16.29
N ALA A 279 45.41 -55.86 -17.13
CA ALA A 279 45.99 -55.46 -18.43
C ALA A 279 45.09 -54.36 -19.07
N GLU A 280 45.71 -53.37 -19.62
CA GLU A 280 45.20 -52.49 -20.70
C GLU A 280 45.24 -53.31 -22.06
N PRO A 281 44.88 -52.78 -23.25
CA PRO A 281 44.44 -51.46 -23.68
C PRO A 281 43.42 -51.43 -24.85
N GLY A 282 43.12 -50.20 -25.30
CA GLY A 282 42.69 -49.92 -26.68
C GLY A 282 41.26 -49.43 -26.80
N GLY A 283 40.97 -48.43 -27.51
CA GLY A 283 41.51 -47.58 -28.51
C GLY A 283 40.41 -46.64 -28.98
N GLN A 284 40.78 -45.40 -29.22
CA GLN A 284 40.46 -44.55 -30.35
C GLN A 284 39.05 -44.57 -30.95
N ALA A 285 38.34 -43.46 -31.07
CA ALA A 285 38.49 -42.46 -32.13
C ALA A 285 37.47 -41.37 -32.02
N GLU A 286 37.91 -40.11 -32.05
CA GLU A 286 37.22 -38.97 -32.64
C GLU A 286 37.18 -39.14 -34.18
N PRO A 287 36.61 -38.25 -35.04
CA PRO A 287 36.17 -36.86 -34.86
C PRO A 287 34.99 -36.43 -35.79
N GLY A 288 34.70 -35.16 -35.72
CA GLY A 288 34.15 -34.37 -36.82
C GLY A 288 32.76 -33.88 -36.61
N GLY A 289 32.41 -32.62 -36.77
CA GLY A 289 33.00 -31.50 -37.38
C GLY A 289 31.89 -30.56 -37.80
N ARG A 290 32.05 -29.28 -37.50
CA ARG A 290 31.62 -28.10 -38.27
C ARG A 290 30.22 -28.06 -38.87
N ALA A 291 29.43 -26.97 -38.62
CA ALA A 291 29.55 -25.71 -39.35
C ALA A 291 28.48 -24.69 -38.88
N ASP A 292 28.91 -23.50 -38.51
CA ASP A 292 28.26 -22.21 -38.73
C ASP A 292 28.55 -21.72 -40.16
N PRO A 293 28.07 -20.53 -40.57
CA PRO A 293 26.82 -19.80 -40.63
C PRO A 293 26.39 -19.51 -42.09
N PRO A 294 25.71 -18.50 -42.54
CA PRO A 294 25.63 -17.08 -42.29
C PRO A 294 24.18 -16.51 -42.33
N GLY A 295 23.85 -15.41 -41.74
CA GLY A 295 23.95 -14.00 -42.10
C GLY A 295 23.19 -13.59 -43.36
N ASP A 296 22.16 -12.72 -43.18
CA ASP A 296 22.00 -11.50 -43.97
C ASP A 296 20.82 -10.65 -43.46
N ASP A 297 21.14 -9.43 -43.24
CA ASP A 297 20.37 -8.18 -43.21
C ASP A 297 20.22 -7.68 -44.66
N PRO A 298 19.57 -6.56 -44.99
CA PRO A 298 18.35 -5.86 -44.56
C PRO A 298 17.42 -5.47 -45.74
N SER A 299 16.38 -4.72 -45.40
CA SER A 299 15.69 -3.74 -46.24
C SER A 299 14.91 -4.23 -47.49
N ARG A 300 13.58 -3.95 -47.46
CA ARG A 300 12.90 -3.28 -48.58
C ARG A 300 11.41 -2.95 -48.27
N LYS A 301 11.18 -1.63 -48.37
CA LYS A 301 10.06 -0.92 -49.04
C LYS A 301 8.68 -1.11 -48.43
N ALA A 302 8.12 -0.09 -47.81
CA ALA A 302 7.50 1.12 -48.39
C ALA A 302 6.34 0.84 -49.40
N ALA A 303 5.20 1.39 -49.01
CA ALA A 303 4.17 2.00 -49.83
C ALA A 303 2.82 1.27 -49.99
N SER A 304 1.83 2.08 -49.78
CA SER A 304 0.45 2.10 -50.34
C SER A 304 -0.63 1.24 -49.68
N ALA A 305 -1.48 1.76 -48.92
CA ALA A 305 -2.72 2.50 -49.21
C ALA A 305 -3.26 3.02 -47.86
#